data_32ab02ff5023236d54c4ebcad5623a15
#
_entry.id   32ab02ff5023236d54c4ebcad5623a15
#
_cell.length_a   1.000
_cell.length_b   1.000
_cell.length_c   1.000
_cell.angle_alpha   90.00
_cell.angle_beta   90.00
_cell.angle_gamma   90.00
#
_symmetry.space_group_name_H-M   'P 1'
#
loop_
_entity.id
_entity.type
_entity.pdbx_description
1 polymer ?
#
loop_
_entity_poly.entity_id
_entity_poly.type
_entity_poly.pdbx_seq_one_letter_code
_entity_poly.pdbx_strand_id
1 'polypeptide(L)'
;MKTTCLTLSALLVGATLSAQVAYVLPSPTDANEEITLYIDVNQSTDGTSNNALKAILTDNPDEDVYLWSWQPAEPVVGNGSWNDSNEDLKLTKISDLLYSITFVPTEFYGIDGAQLFSNGISCLAKLKDGNAFGGEYDGEAKTEDISIDIVPRLCDRRICIFPEVRQEDDYLTITYDNNQEEIAGLQNMGDDDCYVYLVARITNFVFYEFVPSAQVTNTPELKLEPIPGQPGMFRTTIIPRDLFSLIPPDQKIKDLVFRILRPGFSYPGVPPQEIISILQCE
;
A
#
# COMPACT_ATOMS: atom_id res chain seq x y z
N MET A 1 26.20 -8.08 53.47
CA MET A 1 25.48 -8.34 52.21
C MET A 1 24.80 -7.03 51.75
N LYS A 2 25.32 -6.38 50.74
CA LYS A 2 24.72 -5.14 50.17
C LYS A 2 23.94 -5.54 48.90
N THR A 3 22.64 -5.43 48.97
CA THR A 3 21.73 -5.69 47.84
C THR A 3 21.67 -4.46 46.98
N THR A 4 22.25 -4.52 45.77
CA THR A 4 22.17 -3.44 44.76
C THR A 4 20.93 -3.66 43.96
N CYS A 5 19.98 -2.73 44.08
CA CYS A 5 18.74 -2.71 43.28
C CYS A 5 19.07 -2.03 41.93
N LEU A 6 19.05 -2.81 40.84
CA LEU A 6 19.13 -2.28 39.46
C LEU A 6 17.75 -1.80 39.04
N THR A 7 17.58 -0.50 38.93
CA THR A 7 16.40 0.10 38.30
C THR A 7 16.56 0.06 36.79
N LEU A 8 15.75 -0.76 36.14
CA LEU A 8 15.64 -0.85 34.68
C LEU A 8 14.76 0.32 34.20
N SER A 9 15.38 1.38 33.65
CA SER A 9 14.65 2.47 33.01
C SER A 9 14.23 2.01 31.61
N ALA A 10 12.95 1.72 31.45
CA ALA A 10 12.36 1.49 30.12
C ALA A 10 12.30 2.84 29.36
N LEU A 11 13.12 2.99 28.32
CA LEU A 11 12.98 4.07 27.35
C LEU A 11 11.72 3.77 26.52
N LEU A 12 10.61 4.48 26.80
CA LEU A 12 9.50 4.58 25.86
C LEU A 12 9.98 5.44 24.67
N VAL A 13 10.31 4.78 23.57
CA VAL A 13 10.43 5.45 22.26
C VAL A 13 8.99 5.75 21.82
N GLY A 14 8.50 6.94 22.11
CA GLY A 14 7.26 7.46 21.57
C GLY A 14 7.45 7.67 20.06
N ALA A 15 6.88 6.80 19.23
CA ALA A 15 6.67 7.12 17.83
C ALA A 15 5.75 8.33 17.79
N THR A 16 6.26 9.49 17.42
CA THR A 16 5.43 10.66 17.08
C THR A 16 4.73 10.32 15.77
N LEU A 17 3.49 9.86 15.85
CA LEU A 17 2.57 9.88 14.72
C LEU A 17 2.41 11.35 14.34
N SER A 18 3.09 11.79 13.29
CA SER A 18 2.79 13.06 12.65
C SER A 18 1.37 12.94 12.11
N ALA A 19 0.42 13.64 12.72
CA ALA A 19 -0.92 13.71 12.21
C ALA A 19 -0.88 14.42 10.85
N GLN A 20 -1.36 13.74 9.82
CA GLN A 20 -1.42 14.28 8.45
C GLN A 20 -2.74 15.01 8.27
N VAL A 21 -2.70 16.13 7.54
CA VAL A 21 -3.91 16.91 7.19
C VAL A 21 -4.82 16.08 6.29
N ALA A 22 -4.26 15.24 5.41
CA ALA A 22 -5.06 14.33 4.61
C ALA A 22 -4.34 13.00 4.35
N TYR A 23 -5.14 11.96 4.12
CA TYR A 23 -4.67 10.61 3.78
C TYR A 23 -5.74 9.85 2.98
N VAL A 24 -5.36 8.79 2.31
CA VAL A 24 -6.26 7.89 1.59
C VAL A 24 -6.28 6.49 2.19
N LEU A 25 -7.44 5.83 2.12
CA LEU A 25 -7.61 4.41 2.46
C LEU A 25 -8.38 3.71 1.35
N PRO A 26 -8.04 2.44 1.02
CA PRO A 26 -6.90 1.68 1.55
C PRO A 26 -5.56 2.22 1.05
N SER A 27 -4.51 1.98 1.82
CA SER A 27 -3.13 2.20 1.40
C SER A 27 -2.33 0.93 1.75
N PRO A 28 -1.71 0.23 0.79
CA PRO A 28 -1.57 0.57 -0.66
C PRO A 28 -2.88 0.58 -1.45
N THR A 29 -2.89 1.33 -2.54
CA THR A 29 -4.07 1.64 -3.36
C THR A 29 -4.03 0.91 -4.71
N ASP A 30 -5.20 0.45 -5.18
CA ASP A 30 -5.43 0.15 -6.59
C ASP A 30 -6.12 1.36 -7.25
N ALA A 31 -5.58 1.82 -8.37
CA ALA A 31 -6.11 3.01 -9.05
C ALA A 31 -7.52 2.82 -9.63
N ASN A 32 -7.94 1.56 -9.84
CA ASN A 32 -9.25 1.19 -10.41
C ASN A 32 -10.25 0.71 -9.35
N GLU A 33 -9.88 0.77 -8.07
CA GLU A 33 -10.77 0.44 -6.95
C GLU A 33 -11.14 1.72 -6.17
N GLU A 34 -12.24 1.65 -5.43
CA GLU A 34 -12.66 2.76 -4.57
C GLU A 34 -11.62 3.06 -3.50
N ILE A 35 -11.29 4.33 -3.37
CA ILE A 35 -10.54 4.89 -2.25
C ILE A 35 -11.40 5.91 -1.53
N THR A 36 -11.12 6.11 -0.25
CA THR A 36 -11.66 7.21 0.53
C THR A 36 -10.54 8.18 0.89
N LEU A 37 -10.65 9.40 0.40
CA LEU A 37 -9.79 10.52 0.81
C LEU A 37 -10.40 11.12 2.09
N TYR A 38 -9.59 11.18 3.15
CA TYR A 38 -9.91 11.85 4.41
C TYR A 38 -9.14 13.16 4.50
N ILE A 39 -9.80 14.22 4.97
CA ILE A 39 -9.19 15.52 5.26
C ILE A 39 -9.53 15.89 6.71
N ASP A 40 -8.50 15.91 7.56
CA ASP A 40 -8.59 16.34 8.96
C ASP A 40 -8.22 17.82 9.07
N VAL A 41 -9.22 18.67 8.96
CA VAL A 41 -9.06 20.12 9.06
C VAL A 41 -8.50 20.55 10.41
N ASN A 42 -8.62 19.71 11.45
CA ASN A 42 -8.03 19.99 12.75
C ASN A 42 -6.49 20.01 12.71
N GLN A 43 -5.88 19.29 11.76
CA GLN A 43 -4.44 19.27 11.52
C GLN A 43 -3.97 20.39 10.57
N SER A 44 -4.90 21.10 9.94
CA SER A 44 -4.58 22.23 9.07
C SER A 44 -3.92 23.36 9.85
N THR A 45 -2.93 24.01 9.22
CA THR A 45 -2.24 25.16 9.79
C THR A 45 -3.07 26.41 9.59
N ASP A 46 -3.82 26.80 10.64
CA ASP A 46 -4.45 28.11 10.69
C ASP A 46 -3.45 29.19 11.13
N GLY A 47 -3.68 30.41 10.67
CA GLY A 47 -2.95 31.60 11.14
C GLY A 47 -2.08 32.29 10.10
N THR A 48 -2.18 31.85 8.84
CA THR A 48 -1.74 32.68 7.70
C THR A 48 -2.99 33.29 7.05
N SER A 49 -2.83 34.44 6.39
CA SER A 49 -3.90 35.17 5.71
C SER A 49 -4.68 34.37 4.64
N ASN A 50 -4.37 33.09 4.45
CA ASN A 50 -4.92 32.25 3.37
C ASN A 50 -5.51 30.91 3.83
N ASN A 51 -5.60 30.65 5.14
CA ASN A 51 -6.07 29.34 5.64
C ASN A 51 -7.00 29.55 6.85
N ALA A 52 -8.21 30.02 6.60
CA ALA A 52 -9.15 30.35 7.69
C ALA A 52 -10.23 29.24 7.90
N LEU A 53 -10.19 28.13 7.15
CA LEU A 53 -11.26 27.13 7.17
C LEU A 53 -11.48 26.54 8.57
N LYS A 54 -10.41 26.21 9.29
CA LYS A 54 -10.50 25.61 10.63
C LYS A 54 -11.20 26.53 11.61
N ALA A 55 -10.84 27.81 11.64
CA ALA A 55 -11.47 28.80 12.50
C ALA A 55 -12.96 28.94 12.15
N ILE A 56 -13.29 29.08 10.86
CA ILE A 56 -14.69 29.19 10.40
C ILE A 56 -15.51 27.99 10.81
N LEU A 57 -15.00 26.76 10.62
CA LEU A 57 -15.72 25.54 10.97
C LEU A 57 -15.80 25.29 12.49
N THR A 58 -14.90 25.86 13.27
CA THR A 58 -14.97 25.84 14.74
C THR A 58 -16.15 26.67 15.23
N ASP A 59 -16.36 27.83 14.62
CA ASP A 59 -17.45 28.74 14.98
C ASP A 59 -18.77 28.38 14.28
N ASN A 60 -18.70 27.79 13.08
CA ASN A 60 -19.84 27.40 12.25
C ASN A 60 -19.72 25.95 11.79
N PRO A 61 -19.95 24.96 12.67
CA PRO A 61 -19.66 23.54 12.41
C PRO A 61 -20.57 22.89 11.35
N ASP A 62 -21.66 23.56 10.98
CA ASP A 62 -22.64 23.04 9.99
C ASP A 62 -22.37 23.52 8.56
N GLU A 63 -21.31 24.29 8.33
CA GLU A 63 -20.95 24.72 6.98
C GLU A 63 -20.49 23.55 6.11
N ASP A 64 -20.92 23.60 4.83
CA ASP A 64 -20.56 22.62 3.84
C ASP A 64 -19.14 22.80 3.32
N VAL A 65 -18.39 21.71 3.29
CA VAL A 65 -16.99 21.69 2.85
C VAL A 65 -16.87 20.93 1.53
N TYR A 66 -16.03 21.42 0.64
CA TYR A 66 -15.84 20.91 -0.71
C TYR A 66 -14.38 20.59 -0.98
N LEU A 67 -14.14 19.53 -1.77
CA LEU A 67 -12.84 19.23 -2.33
C LEU A 67 -12.53 20.18 -3.49
N TRP A 68 -11.30 20.66 -3.54
CA TRP A 68 -10.71 21.32 -4.70
C TRP A 68 -9.42 20.60 -5.04
N SER A 69 -9.36 19.94 -6.19
CA SER A 69 -8.22 19.10 -6.56
C SER A 69 -7.71 19.47 -7.96
N TRP A 70 -6.37 19.45 -8.12
CA TRP A 70 -5.70 19.82 -9.38
C TRP A 70 -4.63 18.84 -9.85
N GLN A 71 -4.27 17.85 -9.00
CA GLN A 71 -3.32 16.82 -9.33
C GLN A 71 -3.85 15.47 -8.82
N PRO A 72 -3.75 14.40 -9.62
CA PRO A 72 -3.03 14.23 -10.89
C PRO A 72 -3.66 14.96 -12.08
N ALA A 73 -4.92 15.35 -11.97
CA ALA A 73 -5.69 16.17 -12.89
C ALA A 73 -6.83 16.86 -12.13
N GLU A 74 -7.53 17.80 -12.74
CA GLU A 74 -8.81 18.27 -12.22
C GLU A 74 -9.83 17.12 -12.30
N PRO A 75 -10.75 16.95 -11.31
CA PRO A 75 -11.83 15.97 -11.41
C PRO A 75 -12.64 16.12 -12.70
N VAL A 76 -13.06 15.00 -13.28
CA VAL A 76 -13.84 15.00 -14.55
C VAL A 76 -15.10 15.86 -14.46
N VAL A 77 -15.73 15.93 -13.30
CA VAL A 77 -16.90 16.79 -13.06
C VAL A 77 -16.54 18.27 -12.94
N GLY A 78 -15.25 18.60 -12.85
CA GLY A 78 -14.73 19.97 -12.66
C GLY A 78 -14.89 20.48 -11.21
N ASN A 79 -13.96 21.32 -10.77
CA ASN A 79 -14.01 21.92 -9.42
C ASN A 79 -15.13 22.99 -9.28
N GLY A 80 -15.68 23.46 -10.38
CA GLY A 80 -16.55 24.63 -10.41
C GLY A 80 -15.75 25.94 -10.50
N SER A 81 -16.22 27.00 -9.86
CA SER A 81 -15.46 28.24 -9.72
C SER A 81 -15.00 28.42 -8.27
N TRP A 82 -13.99 29.29 -8.05
CA TRP A 82 -13.48 29.56 -6.69
C TRP A 82 -14.58 30.01 -5.73
N ASN A 83 -15.55 30.78 -6.24
CA ASN A 83 -16.66 31.32 -5.46
C ASN A 83 -17.91 30.41 -5.42
N ASP A 84 -17.89 29.29 -6.18
CA ASP A 84 -19.02 28.36 -6.27
C ASP A 84 -18.51 26.97 -6.65
N SER A 85 -18.10 26.21 -5.63
CA SER A 85 -17.62 24.82 -5.81
C SER A 85 -18.71 23.92 -6.36
N ASN A 86 -18.29 22.93 -7.16
CA ASN A 86 -19.17 21.91 -7.68
C ASN A 86 -19.77 21.07 -6.54
N GLU A 87 -21.10 20.90 -6.55
CA GLU A 87 -21.83 20.09 -5.54
C GLU A 87 -21.40 18.62 -5.52
N ASP A 88 -20.96 18.06 -6.64
CA ASP A 88 -20.48 16.68 -6.72
C ASP A 88 -19.16 16.47 -5.95
N LEU A 89 -18.49 17.55 -5.57
CA LEU A 89 -17.26 17.54 -4.76
C LEU A 89 -17.49 17.88 -3.29
N LYS A 90 -18.75 17.93 -2.85
CA LYS A 90 -19.09 18.14 -1.44
C LYS A 90 -18.58 16.98 -0.60
N LEU A 91 -17.82 17.30 0.46
CA LEU A 91 -17.28 16.33 1.38
C LEU A 91 -18.34 15.87 2.39
N THR A 92 -18.27 14.61 2.76
CA THR A 92 -19.08 14.03 3.86
C THR A 92 -18.39 14.31 5.19
N LYS A 93 -19.09 14.94 6.12
CA LYS A 93 -18.61 15.15 7.49
C LYS A 93 -18.64 13.82 8.25
N ILE A 94 -17.50 13.35 8.74
CA ILE A 94 -17.35 12.11 9.51
C ILE A 94 -17.42 12.38 11.01
N SER A 95 -16.77 13.46 11.44
CA SER A 95 -16.79 13.97 12.81
C SER A 95 -16.42 15.45 12.79
N ASP A 96 -16.28 16.07 13.95
CA ASP A 96 -15.86 17.48 14.01
C ASP A 96 -14.52 17.66 13.32
N LEU A 97 -14.51 18.54 12.32
CA LEU A 97 -13.34 18.89 11.48
C LEU A 97 -12.72 17.73 10.67
N LEU A 98 -13.35 16.53 10.61
CA LEU A 98 -12.93 15.41 9.78
C LEU A 98 -13.95 15.18 8.67
N TYR A 99 -13.48 15.21 7.44
CA TYR A 99 -14.29 15.08 6.24
C TYR A 99 -13.75 13.99 5.32
N SER A 100 -14.59 13.45 4.44
CA SER A 100 -14.18 12.44 3.47
C SER A 100 -14.95 12.53 2.16
N ILE A 101 -14.35 11.94 1.13
CA ILE A 101 -14.99 11.66 -0.16
C ILE A 101 -14.46 10.32 -0.69
N THR A 102 -15.36 9.50 -1.25
CA THR A 102 -15.03 8.17 -1.80
C THR A 102 -15.19 8.21 -3.32
N PHE A 103 -14.19 7.70 -4.04
CA PHE A 103 -14.18 7.67 -5.49
C PHE A 103 -13.21 6.63 -6.05
N VAL A 104 -13.38 6.23 -7.31
CA VAL A 104 -12.41 5.44 -8.08
C VAL A 104 -11.45 6.42 -8.78
N PRO A 105 -10.15 6.42 -8.47
CA PRO A 105 -9.22 7.47 -8.95
C PRO A 105 -9.17 7.62 -10.46
N THR A 106 -9.10 6.51 -11.22
CA THR A 106 -9.02 6.56 -12.68
C THR A 106 -10.28 7.16 -13.31
N GLU A 107 -11.45 6.91 -12.74
CA GLU A 107 -12.72 7.47 -13.21
C GLU A 107 -12.88 8.93 -12.77
N PHE A 108 -12.55 9.22 -11.51
CA PHE A 108 -12.70 10.54 -10.90
C PHE A 108 -11.84 11.61 -11.58
N TYR A 109 -10.60 11.26 -11.93
CA TYR A 109 -9.66 12.17 -12.59
C TYR A 109 -9.57 11.97 -14.10
N GLY A 110 -10.16 10.91 -14.68
CA GLY A 110 -10.05 10.60 -16.11
C GLY A 110 -8.62 10.27 -16.56
N ILE A 111 -7.84 9.57 -15.73
CA ILE A 111 -6.42 9.27 -15.91
C ILE A 111 -6.16 7.78 -15.89
N ASP A 112 -4.93 7.35 -16.18
CA ASP A 112 -4.47 6.00 -15.90
C ASP A 112 -3.80 5.88 -14.51
N GLY A 113 -3.62 4.63 -14.07
CA GLY A 113 -3.02 4.37 -12.76
C GLY A 113 -1.56 4.85 -12.66
N ALA A 114 -0.80 4.85 -13.76
CA ALA A 114 0.59 5.31 -13.76
C ALA A 114 0.68 6.81 -13.46
N GLN A 115 -0.27 7.60 -13.97
CA GLN A 115 -0.36 9.04 -13.69
C GLN A 115 -0.71 9.29 -12.21
N LEU A 116 -1.62 8.49 -11.64
CA LEU A 116 -1.93 8.59 -10.20
C LEU A 116 -0.70 8.34 -9.33
N PHE A 117 0.02 7.24 -9.58
CA PHE A 117 1.14 6.84 -8.74
C PHE A 117 2.40 7.71 -8.94
N SER A 118 2.57 8.32 -10.12
CA SER A 118 3.70 9.23 -10.36
C SER A 118 3.48 10.63 -9.82
N ASN A 119 2.23 11.09 -9.76
CA ASN A 119 1.88 12.47 -9.43
C ASN A 119 1.32 12.61 -8.01
N GLY A 120 0.71 11.54 -7.45
CA GLY A 120 -0.05 11.63 -6.21
C GLY A 120 -1.34 12.44 -6.38
N ILE A 121 -1.94 12.85 -5.25
CA ILE A 121 -3.11 13.72 -5.21
C ILE A 121 -2.71 15.03 -4.56
N SER A 122 -2.94 16.15 -5.27
CA SER A 122 -2.84 17.49 -4.68
C SER A 122 -4.21 18.15 -4.66
N CYS A 123 -4.57 18.62 -3.47
CA CYS A 123 -5.91 19.14 -3.22
C CYS A 123 -5.91 20.12 -2.03
N LEU A 124 -7.06 20.69 -1.78
CA LEU A 124 -7.40 21.38 -0.55
C LEU A 124 -8.89 21.18 -0.22
N ALA A 125 -9.28 21.44 1.01
CA ALA A 125 -10.68 21.58 1.40
C ALA A 125 -11.01 23.06 1.53
N LYS A 126 -12.22 23.45 1.09
CA LYS A 126 -12.71 24.82 1.19
C LYS A 126 -14.22 24.88 1.39
N LEU A 127 -14.74 26.03 1.82
CA LEU A 127 -16.16 26.32 1.75
C LEU A 127 -16.62 26.44 0.28
N LYS A 128 -17.92 26.42 0.04
CA LYS A 128 -18.48 26.60 -1.29
C LYS A 128 -17.94 27.85 -1.97
N ASP A 129 -17.95 28.99 -1.28
CA ASP A 129 -17.17 30.16 -1.63
C ASP A 129 -15.82 30.10 -0.94
N GLY A 130 -14.73 30.05 -1.71
CA GLY A 130 -13.36 29.96 -1.19
C GLY A 130 -12.86 31.26 -0.54
N ASN A 131 -13.65 32.33 -0.56
CA ASN A 131 -13.29 33.57 0.08
C ASN A 131 -13.94 33.68 1.46
N ALA A 132 -13.16 34.02 2.47
CA ALA A 132 -13.71 34.35 3.78
C ALA A 132 -14.10 35.82 3.79
N PHE A 133 -15.40 36.09 3.82
CA PHE A 133 -15.91 37.48 3.76
C PHE A 133 -16.45 37.94 5.09
N GLY A 134 -16.09 39.14 5.47
CA GLY A 134 -16.82 39.93 6.45
C GLY A 134 -16.17 40.16 7.78
N GLY A 135 -14.85 40.35 7.81
CA GLY A 135 -14.23 41.10 8.89
C GLY A 135 -13.78 40.35 10.14
N GLU A 136 -14.12 39.11 10.33
CA GLU A 136 -13.63 38.28 11.44
C GLU A 136 -12.50 37.34 11.04
N TYR A 137 -12.57 36.85 9.80
CA TYR A 137 -11.55 35.99 9.22
C TYR A 137 -10.90 36.74 8.05
N ASP A 138 -9.63 37.05 8.17
CA ASP A 138 -8.86 37.71 7.12
C ASP A 138 -8.17 36.64 6.29
N GLY A 139 -8.75 36.28 5.11
CA GLY A 139 -8.15 35.33 4.20
C GLY A 139 -9.13 34.48 3.38
N GLU A 140 -8.65 33.36 2.88
CA GLU A 140 -9.43 32.40 2.12
C GLU A 140 -10.02 31.31 3.04
N ALA A 141 -11.26 30.91 2.76
CA ALA A 141 -11.98 29.87 3.51
C ALA A 141 -11.54 28.48 3.06
N LYS A 142 -10.26 28.17 3.17
CA LYS A 142 -9.64 26.91 2.74
C LYS A 142 -8.63 26.38 3.75
N THR A 143 -8.18 25.12 3.57
CA THR A 143 -6.94 24.58 4.16
C THR A 143 -5.73 25.08 3.36
N GLU A 144 -4.53 24.75 3.82
CA GLU A 144 -3.32 24.78 3.01
C GLU A 144 -3.46 23.84 1.80
N ASP A 145 -2.55 23.99 0.84
CA ASP A 145 -2.39 23.06 -0.27
C ASP A 145 -1.81 21.75 0.28
N ILE A 146 -2.50 20.66 0.03
CA ILE A 146 -2.18 19.33 0.55
C ILE A 146 -1.67 18.47 -0.61
N SER A 147 -0.59 17.73 -0.39
CA SER A 147 -0.09 16.74 -1.34
C SER A 147 0.02 15.38 -0.64
N ILE A 148 -0.49 14.35 -1.32
CA ILE A 148 -0.56 12.99 -0.81
C ILE A 148 0.10 12.06 -1.82
N ASP A 149 1.17 11.39 -1.40
CA ASP A 149 1.78 10.34 -2.20
C ASP A 149 0.89 9.10 -2.17
N ILE A 150 0.57 8.57 -3.33
CA ILE A 150 -0.26 7.37 -3.47
C ILE A 150 0.65 6.16 -3.69
N VAL A 151 0.64 5.25 -2.72
CA VAL A 151 1.42 4.01 -2.78
C VAL A 151 0.67 2.97 -3.60
N PRO A 152 1.22 2.49 -4.73
CA PRO A 152 0.56 1.47 -5.54
C PRO A 152 0.49 0.13 -4.80
N ARG A 153 -0.61 -0.59 -4.98
CA ARG A 153 -0.67 -1.99 -4.60
C ARG A 153 0.23 -2.79 -5.55
N LEU A 154 1.30 -3.36 -5.02
CA LEU A 154 2.26 -4.13 -5.79
C LEU A 154 1.71 -5.49 -6.25
N CYS A 155 0.59 -5.90 -5.68
CA CYS A 155 -0.02 -7.19 -5.90
C CYS A 155 -1.54 -7.10 -5.68
N ASP A 156 -2.31 -7.47 -6.67
CA ASP A 156 -3.79 -7.49 -6.66
C ASP A 156 -4.38 -8.85 -6.21
N ARG A 157 -3.53 -9.82 -5.97
CA ARG A 157 -3.88 -11.19 -5.59
C ARG A 157 -2.90 -11.72 -4.53
N ARG A 158 -3.27 -12.82 -3.89
CA ARG A 158 -2.46 -13.44 -2.82
C ARG A 158 -1.00 -13.65 -3.21
N ILE A 159 -0.71 -13.97 -4.47
CA ILE A 159 0.64 -14.16 -5.00
C ILE A 159 0.79 -13.46 -6.33
N CYS A 160 1.75 -12.57 -6.43
CA CYS A 160 2.15 -11.93 -7.68
C CYS A 160 3.59 -12.27 -8.04
N ILE A 161 3.81 -12.42 -9.34
CA ILE A 161 5.10 -12.80 -9.89
C ILE A 161 5.52 -11.76 -10.92
N PHE A 162 6.71 -11.21 -10.77
CA PHE A 162 7.27 -10.23 -11.68
C PHE A 162 8.69 -10.67 -12.14
N PRO A 163 9.06 -10.49 -13.41
CA PRO A 163 8.23 -10.06 -14.52
C PRO A 163 7.20 -11.12 -14.94
N GLU A 164 6.15 -10.71 -15.65
CA GLU A 164 5.11 -11.62 -16.13
C GLU A 164 5.65 -12.56 -17.22
N VAL A 165 6.47 -12.02 -18.12
CA VAL A 165 7.25 -12.80 -19.12
C VAL A 165 8.68 -12.93 -18.59
N ARG A 166 9.18 -14.16 -18.47
CA ARG A 166 10.44 -14.45 -17.76
C ARG A 166 11.17 -15.67 -18.31
N GLN A 167 12.47 -15.65 -18.19
CA GLN A 167 13.38 -16.76 -18.48
C GLN A 167 14.03 -17.27 -17.18
N GLU A 168 14.72 -18.41 -17.26
CA GLU A 168 15.37 -19.01 -16.08
C GLU A 168 16.55 -18.19 -15.54
N ASP A 169 17.14 -17.31 -16.36
CA ASP A 169 18.25 -16.44 -16.00
C ASP A 169 17.80 -15.03 -15.59
N ASP A 170 16.49 -14.76 -15.62
CA ASP A 170 15.94 -13.46 -15.20
C ASP A 170 15.78 -13.38 -13.68
N TYR A 171 15.81 -12.15 -13.18
CA TYR A 171 15.34 -11.87 -11.81
C TYR A 171 13.84 -12.15 -11.73
N LEU A 172 13.46 -13.05 -10.83
CA LEU A 172 12.10 -13.42 -10.55
C LEU A 172 11.73 -12.93 -9.14
N THR A 173 10.80 -12.02 -9.06
CA THR A 173 10.26 -11.54 -7.78
C THR A 173 8.94 -12.24 -7.48
N ILE A 174 8.85 -12.87 -6.32
CA ILE A 174 7.63 -13.45 -5.76
C ILE A 174 7.15 -12.50 -4.66
N THR A 175 5.97 -11.92 -4.83
CA THR A 175 5.31 -11.10 -3.82
C THR A 175 4.12 -11.88 -3.25
N TYR A 176 4.03 -11.95 -1.93
CA TYR A 176 2.96 -12.62 -1.20
C TYR A 176 2.21 -11.62 -0.34
N ASP A 177 0.89 -11.54 -0.55
CA ASP A 177 -0.02 -10.74 0.26
C ASP A 177 -0.70 -11.64 1.31
N ASN A 178 -0.19 -11.59 2.53
CA ASN A 178 -0.72 -12.36 3.65
C ASN A 178 -2.11 -11.88 4.10
N ASN A 179 -2.51 -10.65 3.73
CA ASN A 179 -3.84 -10.13 4.04
C ASN A 179 -4.94 -10.87 3.25
N GLN A 180 -4.56 -11.48 2.12
CA GLN A 180 -5.45 -12.29 1.27
C GLN A 180 -5.32 -13.81 1.55
N GLU A 181 -4.61 -14.22 2.61
CA GLU A 181 -4.42 -15.64 2.92
C GLU A 181 -5.67 -16.25 3.57
N GLU A 182 -6.17 -17.34 2.97
CA GLU A 182 -7.37 -18.06 3.44
C GLU A 182 -7.02 -19.18 4.43
N ILE A 183 -5.78 -19.68 4.41
CA ILE A 183 -5.33 -20.78 5.27
C ILE A 183 -5.03 -20.22 6.66
N ALA A 184 -5.89 -20.54 7.63
CA ALA A 184 -5.82 -19.97 8.99
C ALA A 184 -4.42 -20.08 9.66
N GLY A 185 -3.68 -21.16 9.41
CA GLY A 185 -2.33 -21.34 9.96
C GLY A 185 -1.24 -20.49 9.29
N LEU A 186 -1.54 -19.86 8.16
CA LEU A 186 -0.65 -18.97 7.42
C LEU A 186 -1.09 -17.50 7.51
N GLN A 187 -2.21 -17.20 8.14
CA GLN A 187 -2.67 -15.82 8.37
C GLN A 187 -1.85 -15.15 9.47
N ASN A 188 -1.78 -13.82 9.40
CA ASN A 188 -1.11 -12.97 10.39
C ASN A 188 0.36 -13.39 10.63
N MET A 189 1.12 -13.60 9.56
CA MET A 189 2.55 -13.89 9.65
C MET A 189 3.32 -12.71 10.22
N GLY A 190 4.27 -13.01 11.11
CA GLY A 190 5.28 -12.05 11.53
C GLY A 190 6.36 -11.86 10.47
N ASP A 191 7.16 -10.79 10.61
CA ASP A 191 8.20 -10.41 9.66
C ASP A 191 9.27 -11.49 9.43
N ASP A 192 9.45 -12.38 10.37
CA ASP A 192 10.43 -13.47 10.30
C ASP A 192 9.83 -14.85 9.98
N ASP A 193 8.53 -14.93 9.74
CA ASP A 193 7.78 -16.19 9.64
C ASP A 193 7.49 -16.64 8.20
N CYS A 194 7.80 -15.83 7.20
CA CYS A 194 7.38 -16.09 5.83
C CYS A 194 8.50 -16.71 4.99
N TYR A 195 8.27 -17.90 4.47
CA TYR A 195 9.23 -18.66 3.65
C TYR A 195 8.56 -19.22 2.41
N VAL A 196 9.36 -19.46 1.35
CA VAL A 196 8.90 -20.12 0.13
C VAL A 196 9.62 -21.46 -0.07
N TYR A 197 8.87 -22.54 -0.20
CA TYR A 197 9.40 -23.81 -0.69
C TYR A 197 9.37 -23.83 -2.21
N LEU A 198 10.48 -24.16 -2.85
CA LEU A 198 10.66 -24.11 -4.29
C LEU A 198 11.12 -25.47 -4.84
N VAL A 199 10.50 -25.88 -5.94
CA VAL A 199 10.87 -27.04 -6.74
C VAL A 199 10.92 -26.64 -8.22
N ALA A 200 12.05 -26.84 -8.87
CA ALA A 200 12.15 -26.67 -10.32
C ALA A 200 11.67 -27.93 -11.03
N ARG A 201 10.82 -27.75 -12.05
CA ARG A 201 10.45 -28.81 -12.98
C ARG A 201 11.12 -28.56 -14.33
N ILE A 202 11.87 -29.54 -14.82
CA ILE A 202 12.47 -29.47 -16.14
C ILE A 202 11.59 -30.13 -17.22
N THR A 203 11.97 -29.99 -18.47
CA THR A 203 11.20 -30.40 -19.66
C THR A 203 10.75 -31.87 -19.63
N ASN A 204 11.53 -32.76 -19.02
CA ASN A 204 11.25 -34.19 -18.96
C ASN A 204 10.44 -34.62 -17.71
N PHE A 205 9.72 -33.71 -17.05
CA PHE A 205 8.98 -33.95 -15.82
C PHE A 205 9.83 -34.44 -14.64
N VAL A 206 11.13 -34.15 -14.64
CA VAL A 206 12.01 -34.37 -13.50
C VAL A 206 11.94 -33.13 -12.59
N PHE A 207 11.88 -33.39 -11.29
CA PHE A 207 11.74 -32.36 -10.25
C PHE A 207 13.04 -32.24 -9.46
N TYR A 208 13.48 -31.02 -9.24
CA TYR A 208 14.63 -30.69 -8.41
C TYR A 208 14.15 -29.81 -7.24
N GLU A 209 14.19 -30.34 -6.04
CA GLU A 209 14.01 -29.54 -4.84
C GLU A 209 15.27 -28.73 -4.58
N PHE A 210 15.10 -27.44 -4.24
CA PHE A 210 16.25 -26.65 -3.80
C PHE A 210 16.76 -27.17 -2.44
N VAL A 211 15.85 -27.31 -1.47
CA VAL A 211 16.08 -27.98 -0.20
C VAL A 211 14.80 -28.77 0.20
N PRO A 212 14.95 -29.85 0.98
CA PRO A 212 13.79 -30.56 1.54
C PRO A 212 12.89 -29.61 2.34
N SER A 213 11.58 -29.81 2.23
CA SER A 213 10.61 -28.88 2.87
C SER A 213 10.80 -28.68 4.36
N ALA A 214 11.35 -29.66 5.07
CA ALA A 214 11.68 -29.56 6.50
C ALA A 214 12.87 -28.62 6.81
N GLN A 215 13.66 -28.24 5.81
CA GLN A 215 14.83 -27.38 5.96
C GLN A 215 14.57 -25.93 5.47
N VAL A 216 13.46 -25.68 4.79
CA VAL A 216 13.14 -24.39 4.18
C VAL A 216 13.20 -23.23 5.19
N THR A 217 12.60 -23.40 6.36
CA THR A 217 12.58 -22.36 7.40
C THR A 217 13.93 -22.12 8.10
N ASN A 218 14.95 -22.91 7.76
CA ASN A 218 16.33 -22.74 8.19
C ASN A 218 17.26 -22.28 7.05
N THR A 219 16.69 -21.94 5.88
CA THR A 219 17.40 -21.56 4.67
C THR A 219 17.11 -20.09 4.37
N PRO A 220 18.05 -19.15 4.66
CA PRO A 220 17.80 -17.71 4.55
C PRO A 220 17.40 -17.27 3.13
N GLU A 221 17.92 -17.93 2.10
CA GLU A 221 17.64 -17.63 0.70
C GLU A 221 16.16 -17.85 0.31
N LEU A 222 15.43 -18.61 1.13
CA LEU A 222 14.00 -18.92 0.92
C LEU A 222 13.07 -18.08 1.80
N LYS A 223 13.60 -17.16 2.59
CA LYS A 223 12.81 -16.22 3.37
C LYS A 223 12.25 -15.14 2.46
N LEU A 224 10.99 -14.80 2.66
CA LEU A 224 10.40 -13.60 2.08
C LEU A 224 10.55 -12.47 3.09
N GLU A 225 11.11 -11.35 2.62
CA GLU A 225 11.30 -10.17 3.46
C GLU A 225 10.03 -9.29 3.44
N PRO A 226 9.66 -8.69 4.58
CA PRO A 226 8.54 -7.77 4.64
C PRO A 226 8.80 -6.55 3.75
N ILE A 227 7.73 -6.05 3.09
CA ILE A 227 7.83 -4.85 2.25
C ILE A 227 7.62 -3.63 3.14
N PRO A 228 8.60 -2.70 3.21
CA PRO A 228 8.47 -1.49 4.02
C PRO A 228 7.23 -0.68 3.66
N GLY A 229 6.46 -0.26 4.67
CA GLY A 229 5.23 0.52 4.48
C GLY A 229 4.01 -0.27 4.00
N GLN A 230 4.13 -1.59 3.80
CA GLN A 230 3.02 -2.45 3.36
C GLN A 230 2.83 -3.64 4.33
N PRO A 231 2.11 -3.46 5.44
CA PRO A 231 1.91 -4.50 6.44
C PRO A 231 1.28 -5.76 5.86
N GLY A 232 1.84 -6.93 6.19
CA GLY A 232 1.36 -8.23 5.68
C GLY A 232 1.79 -8.56 4.25
N MET A 233 2.59 -7.70 3.62
CA MET A 233 3.17 -7.95 2.31
C MET A 233 4.61 -8.42 2.44
N PHE A 234 4.95 -9.49 1.74
CA PHE A 234 6.28 -10.09 1.75
C PHE A 234 6.79 -10.31 0.33
N ARG A 235 8.10 -10.29 0.14
CA ARG A 235 8.69 -10.59 -1.17
C ARG A 235 10.06 -11.23 -1.07
N THR A 236 10.41 -12.00 -2.10
CA THR A 236 11.77 -12.43 -2.37
C THR A 236 12.06 -12.30 -3.85
N THR A 237 13.34 -12.13 -4.20
CA THR A 237 13.80 -12.09 -5.58
C THR A 237 14.89 -13.13 -5.77
N ILE A 238 14.72 -13.99 -6.76
CA ILE A 238 15.64 -15.07 -7.08
C ILE A 238 16.01 -15.03 -8.57
N ILE A 239 17.12 -15.67 -8.94
CA ILE A 239 17.40 -16.08 -10.32
C ILE A 239 17.23 -17.59 -10.35
N PRO A 240 16.21 -18.14 -11.05
CA PRO A 240 15.90 -19.55 -11.01
C PRO A 240 17.10 -20.45 -11.35
N ARG A 241 17.87 -20.10 -12.36
CA ARG A 241 19.04 -20.87 -12.80
C ARG A 241 20.14 -20.89 -11.73
N ASP A 242 20.40 -19.79 -11.06
CA ASP A 242 21.41 -19.70 -10.01
C ASP A 242 21.01 -20.52 -8.79
N LEU A 243 19.73 -20.42 -8.39
CA LEU A 243 19.19 -21.16 -7.25
C LEU A 243 19.26 -22.66 -7.51
N PHE A 244 18.90 -23.13 -8.71
CA PHE A 244 18.92 -24.53 -9.10
C PHE A 244 20.17 -24.90 -9.91
N SER A 245 21.34 -24.47 -9.45
CA SER A 245 22.64 -24.67 -10.11
C SER A 245 23.03 -26.15 -10.32
N LEU A 246 22.40 -27.09 -9.61
CA LEU A 246 22.60 -28.52 -9.80
C LEU A 246 21.90 -29.09 -11.05
N ILE A 247 21.00 -28.36 -11.67
CA ILE A 247 20.38 -28.75 -12.93
C ILE A 247 21.43 -28.65 -14.05
N PRO A 248 21.66 -29.72 -14.83
CA PRO A 248 22.62 -29.68 -15.92
C PRO A 248 22.35 -28.52 -16.90
N PRO A 249 23.40 -27.86 -17.45
CA PRO A 249 23.23 -26.68 -18.30
C PRO A 249 22.43 -26.94 -19.61
N ASP A 250 22.40 -28.18 -20.06
CA ASP A 250 21.65 -28.64 -21.25
C ASP A 250 20.18 -28.89 -20.94
N GLN A 251 19.78 -28.81 -19.67
CA GLN A 251 18.39 -29.00 -19.25
C GLN A 251 17.80 -27.66 -18.83
N LYS A 252 16.59 -27.36 -19.33
CA LYS A 252 15.90 -26.10 -19.10
C LYS A 252 14.84 -26.22 -18.02
N ILE A 253 14.77 -25.22 -17.15
CA ILE A 253 13.69 -25.09 -16.18
C ILE A 253 12.42 -24.69 -16.93
N LYS A 254 11.40 -25.52 -16.83
CA LYS A 254 10.11 -25.25 -17.46
C LYS A 254 9.18 -24.49 -16.54
N ASP A 255 9.12 -24.90 -15.29
CA ASP A 255 8.26 -24.30 -14.28
C ASP A 255 8.96 -24.34 -12.92
N LEU A 256 8.57 -23.39 -12.07
CA LEU A 256 8.79 -23.47 -10.62
C LEU A 256 7.46 -23.80 -9.96
N VAL A 257 7.46 -24.85 -9.16
CA VAL A 257 6.36 -25.16 -8.25
C VAL A 257 6.72 -24.64 -6.88
N PHE A 258 5.84 -23.87 -6.26
CA PHE A 258 6.13 -23.30 -4.96
C PHE A 258 4.93 -23.29 -4.02
N ARG A 259 5.18 -23.09 -2.76
CA ARG A 259 4.20 -22.88 -1.71
C ARG A 259 4.79 -22.04 -0.58
N ILE A 260 3.94 -21.31 0.09
CA ILE A 260 4.32 -20.54 1.27
C ILE A 260 4.43 -21.47 2.48
N LEU A 261 5.45 -21.25 3.32
CA LEU A 261 5.66 -22.00 4.56
C LEU A 261 5.83 -21.02 5.73
N ARG A 262 5.47 -21.52 6.90
CA ARG A 262 5.66 -20.84 8.18
C ARG A 262 6.36 -21.82 9.16
N PRO A 263 7.31 -21.36 10.00
CA PRO A 263 7.91 -22.20 11.04
C PRO A 263 6.84 -22.85 11.94
N GLY A 264 6.95 -24.16 12.13
CA GLY A 264 6.03 -24.93 12.98
C GLY A 264 4.64 -25.19 12.40
N PHE A 265 4.35 -24.70 11.20
CA PHE A 265 3.07 -24.98 10.51
C PHE A 265 3.17 -26.21 9.60
N SER A 266 2.17 -27.06 9.67
CA SER A 266 2.00 -28.21 8.74
C SER A 266 0.62 -28.10 8.08
N TYR A 267 0.59 -28.21 6.75
CA TYR A 267 -0.66 -28.20 6.01
C TYR A 267 -1.56 -29.36 6.41
N PRO A 268 -2.84 -29.11 6.70
CA PRO A 268 -3.82 -30.17 6.90
C PRO A 268 -4.19 -30.80 5.54
N GLY A 269 -3.51 -31.86 5.12
CA GLY A 269 -3.74 -32.54 3.85
C GLY A 269 -2.74 -32.15 2.76
N VAL A 270 -3.17 -32.22 1.48
CA VAL A 270 -2.32 -31.86 0.35
C VAL A 270 -2.15 -30.33 0.29
N PRO A 271 -0.92 -29.80 0.41
CA PRO A 271 -0.72 -28.36 0.36
C PRO A 271 -1.07 -27.81 -1.02
N PRO A 272 -1.68 -26.61 -1.10
CA PRO A 272 -1.84 -25.92 -2.36
C PRO A 272 -0.48 -25.65 -2.99
N GLN A 273 -0.37 -25.84 -4.29
CA GLN A 273 0.84 -25.58 -5.06
C GLN A 273 0.54 -24.49 -6.09
N GLU A 274 1.38 -23.48 -6.10
CA GLU A 274 1.39 -22.46 -7.14
C GLU A 274 2.42 -22.85 -8.20
N ILE A 275 2.14 -22.55 -9.46
CA ILE A 275 3.03 -22.88 -10.58
C ILE A 275 3.40 -21.59 -11.30
N ILE A 276 4.70 -21.34 -11.39
CA ILE A 276 5.27 -20.25 -12.17
C ILE A 276 5.85 -20.85 -13.45
N SER A 277 5.25 -20.55 -14.58
CA SER A 277 5.81 -20.95 -15.87
C SER A 277 7.02 -20.10 -16.23
N ILE A 278 8.10 -20.75 -16.64
CA ILE A 278 9.31 -20.13 -17.16
C ILE A 278 9.25 -20.23 -18.67
N LEU A 279 9.14 -19.08 -19.34
CA LEU A 279 9.10 -19.06 -20.79
C LEU A 279 10.50 -19.36 -21.34
N GLN A 280 10.55 -20.26 -22.31
CA GLN A 280 11.76 -20.52 -23.09
C GLN A 280 11.62 -19.76 -24.40
N CYS A 281 12.57 -18.87 -24.70
CA CYS A 281 12.72 -18.38 -26.07
C CYS A 281 13.16 -19.57 -26.92
N GLU A 282 12.35 -19.96 -27.90
CA GLU A 282 12.74 -20.91 -28.94
C GLU A 282 13.69 -20.26 -29.94
#